data_17187a2fad9b4ebd916b05640d1ba80d
#
_entry.id   17187a2fad9b4ebd916b05640d1ba80d
#
_cell.length_a   1.000
_cell.length_b   1.000
_cell.length_c   1.000
_cell.angle_alpha   90.00
_cell.angle_beta   90.00
_cell.angle_gamma   90.00
#
_symmetry.space_group_name_H-M   'P 1'
#
loop_
_entity.id
_entity.type
_entity.pdbx_description
1 polymer ?
#
loop_
_entity_poly.entity_id
_entity_poly.type
_entity_poly.pdbx_seq_one_letter_code
_entity_poly.pdbx_strand_id
1 'polypeptide(L)'
;MNTETLSDISDEIKSHYPTMLQSWGIIGISILFKVLFTPVFFLSDYTGKEQTFLVYQVLALGSTFAYAHLRRKKTTGISTYDFNPASTKIMVLLAVSTICLLVSIRVPLVSVLPRPEWLPDLSKTFTVNNPYSIVSLVLVAPVLEELIFRGIILDGLLHKYSPVKSIVFSSMLFGLIHIHPIQLVSAFLIGLFAGWVYYRTSKISLCIFIHFINNFLITLVVLFYTDDTSTDTLAATGYRHYLIYLFILMAVGGVAIYLLNKEFNTQGRNTASFSSPSRMSNLNEQTK
;
A
#
# COMPACT_ATOMS: atom_id res chain seq x y z
N MET A 1 6.37 43.86 18.22
CA MET A 1 6.21 42.52 17.60
C MET A 1 4.73 42.26 17.67
N ASN A 2 4.02 42.39 16.52
CA ASN A 2 2.55 42.38 16.51
C ASN A 2 1.98 41.02 16.88
N THR A 3 0.89 40.98 17.64
CA THR A 3 0.16 39.78 17.99
C THR A 3 -0.33 38.96 16.78
N GLU A 4 -0.54 39.62 15.64
CA GLU A 4 -0.85 38.98 14.33
C GLU A 4 0.30 38.12 13.81
N THR A 5 1.56 38.55 13.98
CA THR A 5 2.72 37.73 13.55
C THR A 5 2.91 36.48 14.40
N LEU A 6 2.50 36.49 15.66
CA LEU A 6 2.57 35.30 16.55
C LEU A 6 1.40 34.33 16.27
N SER A 7 0.20 34.82 15.90
CA SER A 7 -0.91 33.97 15.47
C SER A 7 -0.63 33.33 14.11
N ASP A 8 -0.04 34.05 13.16
CA ASP A 8 0.35 33.53 11.85
C ASP A 8 1.46 32.47 11.96
N ILE A 9 2.45 32.69 12.84
CA ILE A 9 3.48 31.71 13.15
C ILE A 9 2.89 30.48 13.88
N SER A 10 1.88 30.68 14.76
CA SER A 10 1.20 29.58 15.44
C SER A 10 0.30 28.78 14.50
N ASP A 11 -0.27 29.41 13.48
CA ASP A 11 -1.06 28.74 12.43
C ASP A 11 -0.18 28.03 11.39
N GLU A 12 1.03 28.53 11.14
CA GLU A 12 2.05 27.85 10.32
C GLU A 12 2.65 26.63 11.03
N ILE A 13 2.60 26.59 12.36
CA ILE A 13 2.95 25.43 13.21
C ILE A 13 1.77 24.46 13.32
N LYS A 14 0.64 24.66 12.63
CA LYS A 14 -0.43 23.65 12.58
C LYS A 14 0.11 22.32 12.06
N SER A 15 0.49 21.62 13.04
CA SER A 15 1.13 20.33 13.15
C SER A 15 0.81 19.39 11.99
N HIS A 16 1.82 19.11 11.18
CA HIS A 16 1.77 18.01 10.21
C HIS A 16 1.59 16.69 10.97
N TYR A 17 0.63 15.91 10.60
CA TYR A 17 0.36 14.60 11.18
C TYR A 17 0.22 13.56 10.07
N PRO A 18 0.88 12.39 10.25
CA PRO A 18 1.83 12.05 11.32
C PRO A 18 3.27 12.44 11.01
N THR A 19 4.08 12.60 12.06
CA THR A 19 5.55 12.56 11.99
C THR A 19 6.04 11.11 11.92
N MET A 20 7.35 10.89 11.69
CA MET A 20 7.92 9.52 11.71
C MET A 20 7.65 8.80 13.04
N LEU A 21 7.80 9.48 14.18
CA LEU A 21 7.51 8.89 15.49
C LEU A 21 6.02 8.55 15.65
N GLN A 22 5.14 9.45 15.20
CA GLN A 22 3.69 9.21 15.24
C GLN A 22 3.27 8.08 14.29
N SER A 23 3.98 7.90 13.18
CA SER A 23 3.76 6.77 12.25
C SER A 23 4.07 5.43 12.92
N TRP A 24 5.15 5.34 13.71
CA TRP A 24 5.40 4.17 14.56
C TRP A 24 4.27 3.95 15.57
N GLY A 25 3.71 5.04 16.13
CA GLY A 25 2.53 4.96 17.00
C GLY A 25 1.33 4.35 16.31
N ILE A 26 1.06 4.72 15.04
CA ILE A 26 -0.02 4.12 14.23
C ILE A 26 0.21 2.63 14.03
N ILE A 27 1.46 2.21 13.75
CA ILE A 27 1.82 0.79 13.63
C ILE A 27 1.59 0.04 14.95
N GLY A 28 2.01 0.62 16.08
CA GLY A 28 1.76 0.05 17.42
C GLY A 28 0.27 -0.14 17.70
N ILE A 29 -0.55 0.85 17.37
CA ILE A 29 -2.03 0.78 17.49
C ILE A 29 -2.60 -0.28 16.54
N SER A 30 -2.06 -0.42 15.33
CA SER A 30 -2.47 -1.48 14.40
C SER A 30 -2.20 -2.87 14.97
N ILE A 31 -1.02 -3.07 15.56
CA ILE A 31 -0.68 -4.33 16.25
C ILE A 31 -1.61 -4.56 17.44
N LEU A 32 -1.86 -3.53 18.24
CA LEU A 32 -2.78 -3.61 19.38
C LEU A 32 -4.20 -4.06 18.95
N PHE A 33 -4.76 -3.46 17.89
CA PHE A 33 -6.08 -3.87 17.38
C PHE A 33 -6.05 -5.28 16.79
N LYS A 34 -4.99 -5.68 16.10
CA LYS A 34 -4.83 -7.06 15.62
C LYS A 34 -4.88 -8.05 16.81
N VAL A 35 -4.17 -7.78 17.89
CA VAL A 35 -4.20 -8.63 19.11
C VAL A 35 -5.57 -8.57 19.79
N LEU A 36 -6.14 -7.36 19.96
CA LEU A 36 -7.43 -7.16 20.61
C LEU A 36 -8.58 -7.92 19.93
N PHE A 37 -8.58 -7.99 18.61
CA PHE A 37 -9.62 -8.67 17.84
C PHE A 37 -9.32 -10.15 17.56
N THR A 38 -8.18 -10.69 18.01
CA THR A 38 -7.87 -12.14 17.89
C THR A 38 -8.99 -13.06 18.46
N PRO A 39 -9.67 -12.72 19.57
CA PRO A 39 -10.77 -13.56 20.07
C PRO A 39 -11.92 -13.78 19.10
N VAL A 40 -12.05 -12.97 18.04
CA VAL A 40 -13.05 -13.20 16.98
C VAL A 40 -12.87 -14.58 16.34
N PHE A 41 -11.65 -15.13 16.32
CA PHE A 41 -11.40 -16.47 15.79
C PHE A 41 -12.05 -17.62 16.59
N PHE A 42 -12.51 -17.38 17.83
CA PHE A 42 -13.36 -18.34 18.53
C PHE A 42 -14.73 -18.56 17.86
N LEU A 43 -15.13 -17.64 16.97
CA LEU A 43 -16.35 -17.80 16.19
C LEU A 43 -16.15 -18.66 14.93
N SER A 44 -14.91 -19.05 14.60
CA SER A 44 -14.60 -19.75 13.35
C SER A 44 -15.31 -21.11 13.21
N ASP A 45 -15.58 -21.77 14.32
CA ASP A 45 -16.31 -23.04 14.31
C ASP A 45 -17.80 -22.90 13.96
N TYR A 46 -18.36 -21.68 14.15
CA TYR A 46 -19.77 -21.38 13.85
C TYR A 46 -19.94 -20.68 12.51
N THR A 47 -19.01 -19.82 12.10
CA THR A 47 -19.14 -18.96 10.92
C THR A 47 -18.26 -19.39 9.74
N GLY A 48 -17.28 -20.26 9.99
CA GLY A 48 -16.23 -20.63 9.04
C GLY A 48 -15.00 -19.71 9.17
N LYS A 49 -13.83 -20.27 8.86
CA LYS A 49 -12.52 -19.60 9.04
C LYS A 49 -12.38 -18.36 8.17
N GLU A 50 -12.83 -18.42 6.94
CA GLU A 50 -12.68 -17.36 5.93
C GLU A 50 -13.61 -16.17 6.23
N GLN A 51 -14.85 -16.42 6.64
CA GLN A 51 -15.78 -15.39 7.09
C GLN A 51 -15.24 -14.68 8.33
N THR A 52 -14.77 -15.47 9.30
CA THR A 52 -14.17 -14.94 10.51
C THR A 52 -12.94 -14.08 10.21
N PHE A 53 -12.10 -14.53 9.26
CA PHE A 53 -10.92 -13.76 8.84
C PHE A 53 -11.31 -12.42 8.19
N LEU A 54 -12.35 -12.40 7.33
CA LEU A 54 -12.85 -11.15 6.75
C LEU A 54 -13.32 -10.18 7.84
N VAL A 55 -14.12 -10.67 8.81
CA VAL A 55 -14.59 -9.84 9.93
C VAL A 55 -13.42 -9.32 10.76
N TYR A 56 -12.46 -10.18 11.08
CA TYR A 56 -11.24 -9.80 11.79
C TYR A 56 -10.47 -8.69 11.06
N GLN A 57 -10.27 -8.82 9.74
CA GLN A 57 -9.56 -7.81 8.93
C GLN A 57 -10.28 -6.47 8.94
N VAL A 58 -11.62 -6.47 8.77
CA VAL A 58 -12.42 -5.24 8.82
C VAL A 58 -12.31 -4.58 10.19
N LEU A 59 -12.40 -5.35 11.27
CA LEU A 59 -12.30 -4.82 12.63
C LEU A 59 -10.89 -4.27 12.92
N ALA A 60 -9.84 -5.04 12.64
CA ALA A 60 -8.48 -4.65 12.98
C ALA A 60 -7.99 -3.46 12.14
N LEU A 61 -8.09 -3.55 10.80
CA LEU A 61 -7.64 -2.49 9.92
C LEU A 61 -8.59 -1.29 9.93
N GLY A 62 -9.92 -1.54 9.99
CA GLY A 62 -10.91 -0.48 10.08
C GLY A 62 -10.78 0.36 11.34
N SER A 63 -10.54 -0.27 12.51
CA SER A 63 -10.26 0.45 13.76
C SER A 63 -8.94 1.23 13.70
N THR A 64 -7.90 0.64 13.09
CA THR A 64 -6.63 1.34 12.86
C THR A 64 -6.83 2.58 11.99
N PHE A 65 -7.54 2.42 10.87
CA PHE A 65 -7.88 3.54 9.99
C PHE A 65 -8.69 4.60 10.71
N ALA A 66 -9.76 4.21 11.41
CA ALA A 66 -10.61 5.15 12.15
C ALA A 66 -9.81 5.96 13.19
N TYR A 67 -8.96 5.29 13.98
CA TYR A 67 -8.08 5.96 14.92
C TYR A 67 -7.15 6.97 14.23
N ALA A 68 -6.43 6.53 13.20
CA ALA A 68 -5.46 7.38 12.50
C ALA A 68 -6.16 8.55 11.78
N HIS A 69 -7.33 8.31 11.18
CA HIS A 69 -8.15 9.32 10.51
C HIS A 69 -8.67 10.39 11.50
N LEU A 70 -9.21 9.96 12.63
CA LEU A 70 -9.71 10.89 13.66
C LEU A 70 -8.58 11.74 14.24
N ARG A 71 -7.41 11.15 14.47
CA ARG A 71 -6.21 11.89 14.91
C ARG A 71 -5.75 12.89 13.84
N ARG A 72 -5.69 12.48 12.56
CA ARG A 72 -5.37 13.38 11.43
C ARG A 72 -6.36 14.54 11.38
N LYS A 73 -7.67 14.25 11.36
CA LYS A 73 -8.73 15.28 11.33
C LYS A 73 -8.62 16.25 12.50
N LYS A 74 -8.42 15.74 13.74
CA LYS A 74 -8.26 16.57 14.93
C LYS A 74 -7.03 17.47 14.86
N THR A 75 -5.93 16.99 14.30
CA THR A 75 -4.64 17.68 14.31
C THR A 75 -4.48 18.65 13.13
N THR A 76 -4.95 18.27 11.93
CA THR A 76 -4.72 19.02 10.68
C THR A 76 -5.99 19.62 10.08
N GLY A 77 -7.18 19.26 10.56
CA GLY A 77 -8.46 19.60 9.94
C GLY A 77 -8.79 18.78 8.67
N ILE A 78 -7.83 18.02 8.13
CA ILE A 78 -7.99 17.29 6.86
C ILE A 78 -8.70 15.95 7.10
N SER A 79 -9.83 15.73 6.40
CA SER A 79 -10.62 14.50 6.47
C SER A 79 -10.90 13.84 5.12
N THR A 80 -10.42 14.44 4.03
CA THR A 80 -10.70 13.99 2.66
C THR A 80 -9.54 13.20 2.05
N TYR A 81 -9.87 12.38 1.06
CA TYR A 81 -8.94 11.59 0.25
C TYR A 81 -9.36 11.72 -1.22
N ASP A 82 -8.40 11.80 -2.14
CA ASP A 82 -8.70 11.88 -3.57
C ASP A 82 -8.91 10.47 -4.15
N PHE A 83 -10.17 10.13 -4.40
CA PHE A 83 -10.60 8.88 -5.05
C PHE A 83 -10.82 9.05 -6.56
N ASN A 84 -10.57 10.22 -7.14
CA ASN A 84 -10.82 10.45 -8.55
C ASN A 84 -10.01 9.48 -9.42
N PRO A 85 -10.64 8.88 -10.44
CA PRO A 85 -9.94 7.99 -11.36
C PRO A 85 -8.92 8.76 -12.20
N ALA A 86 -7.98 8.04 -12.77
CA ALA A 86 -7.12 8.56 -13.83
C ALA A 86 -7.61 8.14 -15.22
N SER A 87 -6.97 8.67 -16.27
CA SER A 87 -7.24 8.24 -17.64
C SER A 87 -6.96 6.74 -17.82
N THR A 88 -7.68 6.10 -18.74
CA THR A 88 -7.47 4.68 -19.08
C THR A 88 -6.02 4.38 -19.41
N LYS A 89 -5.33 5.30 -20.10
CA LYS A 89 -3.90 5.17 -20.42
C LYS A 89 -3.05 5.00 -19.17
N ILE A 90 -3.26 5.84 -18.16
CA ILE A 90 -2.54 5.75 -16.86
C ILE A 90 -2.87 4.42 -16.17
N MET A 91 -4.14 4.02 -16.15
CA MET A 91 -4.56 2.75 -15.51
C MET A 91 -3.89 1.54 -16.18
N VAL A 92 -3.83 1.50 -17.53
CA VAL A 92 -3.14 0.44 -18.26
C VAL A 92 -1.63 0.43 -17.96
N LEU A 93 -0.98 1.59 -17.99
CA LEU A 93 0.45 1.69 -17.68
C LEU A 93 0.76 1.28 -16.24
N LEU A 94 -0.11 1.63 -15.27
CA LEU A 94 0.01 1.19 -13.88
C LEU A 94 -0.14 -0.34 -13.76
N ALA A 95 -1.13 -0.94 -14.45
CA ALA A 95 -1.31 -2.38 -14.46
C ALA A 95 -0.08 -3.10 -15.03
N VAL A 96 0.41 -2.68 -16.21
CA VAL A 96 1.62 -3.24 -16.83
C VAL A 96 2.83 -3.11 -15.91
N SER A 97 3.06 -1.92 -15.35
CA SER A 97 4.19 -1.69 -14.43
C SER A 97 4.09 -2.59 -13.19
N THR A 98 2.90 -2.71 -12.60
CA THR A 98 2.66 -3.55 -11.40
C THR A 98 2.91 -5.02 -11.72
N ILE A 99 2.39 -5.53 -12.83
CA ILE A 99 2.60 -6.93 -13.28
C ILE A 99 4.09 -7.20 -13.48
N CYS A 100 4.77 -6.34 -14.22
CA CYS A 100 6.20 -6.48 -14.49
C CYS A 100 7.03 -6.45 -13.20
N LEU A 101 6.75 -5.51 -12.29
CA LEU A 101 7.42 -5.42 -10.99
C LEU A 101 7.16 -6.67 -10.15
N LEU A 102 5.89 -7.11 -10.06
CA LEU A 102 5.52 -8.30 -9.29
C LEU A 102 6.28 -9.53 -9.76
N VAL A 103 6.25 -9.83 -11.07
CA VAL A 103 6.88 -11.03 -11.62
C VAL A 103 8.40 -10.94 -11.52
N SER A 104 9.00 -9.77 -11.88
CA SER A 104 10.44 -9.57 -11.84
C SER A 104 11.05 -9.63 -10.44
N ILE A 105 10.27 -9.33 -9.40
CA ILE A 105 10.73 -9.31 -8.02
C ILE A 105 10.39 -10.62 -7.32
N ARG A 106 9.11 -11.03 -7.38
CA ARG A 106 8.60 -12.14 -6.58
C ARG A 106 9.19 -13.48 -7.01
N VAL A 107 9.33 -13.72 -8.31
CA VAL A 107 9.83 -15.02 -8.79
C VAL A 107 11.27 -15.27 -8.33
N PRO A 108 12.24 -14.34 -8.53
CA PRO A 108 13.58 -14.51 -7.97
C PRO A 108 13.59 -14.59 -6.43
N LEU A 109 12.72 -13.79 -5.78
CA LEU A 109 12.68 -13.73 -4.32
C LEU A 109 12.27 -15.06 -3.69
N VAL A 110 11.27 -15.71 -4.29
CA VAL A 110 10.80 -17.04 -3.85
C VAL A 110 11.87 -18.12 -3.99
N SER A 111 12.75 -18.01 -5.02
CA SER A 111 13.82 -18.98 -5.24
C SER A 111 15.06 -18.76 -4.35
N VAL A 112 15.25 -17.54 -3.82
CA VAL A 112 16.45 -17.17 -3.04
C VAL A 112 16.18 -17.09 -1.55
N LEU A 113 15.00 -16.59 -1.14
CA LEU A 113 14.69 -16.43 0.28
C LEU A 113 14.24 -17.74 0.90
N PRO A 114 14.83 -18.14 2.05
CA PRO A 114 14.40 -19.32 2.77
C PRO A 114 12.96 -19.15 3.26
N ARG A 115 12.19 -20.23 3.20
CA ARG A 115 10.89 -20.33 3.87
C ARG A 115 11.14 -20.89 5.26
N PRO A 116 11.04 -20.08 6.33
CA PRO A 116 11.25 -20.58 7.67
C PRO A 116 10.18 -21.64 8.00
N GLU A 117 10.59 -22.82 8.47
CA GLU A 117 9.66 -23.93 8.81
C GLU A 117 8.68 -23.56 9.92
N TRP A 118 9.09 -22.65 10.83
CA TRP A 118 8.25 -22.16 11.92
C TRP A 118 7.15 -21.20 11.47
N LEU A 119 7.22 -20.68 10.22
CA LEU A 119 6.24 -19.74 9.69
C LEU A 119 5.15 -20.52 8.94
N PRO A 120 3.87 -20.44 9.37
CA PRO A 120 2.79 -21.13 8.70
C PRO A 120 2.76 -20.74 7.20
N ASP A 121 2.62 -21.72 6.35
CA ASP A 121 2.33 -21.47 4.94
C ASP A 121 0.92 -20.87 4.85
N LEU A 122 0.86 -19.55 4.63
CA LEU A 122 -0.41 -18.82 4.56
C LEU A 122 -1.30 -19.33 3.41
N SER A 123 -0.70 -19.93 2.37
CA SER A 123 -1.47 -20.57 1.28
C SER A 123 -2.25 -21.79 1.76
N LYS A 124 -1.75 -22.47 2.80
CA LYS A 124 -2.41 -23.63 3.43
C LYS A 124 -3.38 -23.22 4.55
N THR A 125 -3.23 -22.00 5.09
CA THR A 125 -4.03 -21.52 6.22
C THR A 125 -5.40 -21.03 5.80
N PHE A 126 -5.50 -20.41 4.62
CA PHE A 126 -6.75 -19.86 4.07
C PHE A 126 -7.04 -20.50 2.71
N THR A 127 -8.26 -21.03 2.57
CA THR A 127 -8.72 -21.57 1.29
C THR A 127 -8.95 -20.41 0.33
N VAL A 128 -8.00 -20.17 -0.58
CA VAL A 128 -8.08 -19.08 -1.56
C VAL A 128 -9.28 -19.22 -2.51
N ASN A 129 -9.86 -20.44 -2.62
CA ASN A 129 -11.08 -20.72 -3.39
C ASN A 129 -12.36 -20.17 -2.74
N ASN A 130 -12.27 -19.60 -1.54
CA ASN A 130 -13.43 -19.07 -0.82
C ASN A 130 -13.63 -17.58 -1.16
N PRO A 131 -14.86 -17.14 -1.54
CA PRO A 131 -15.14 -15.75 -1.87
C PRO A 131 -14.78 -14.76 -0.75
N TYR A 132 -14.95 -15.14 0.50
CA TYR A 132 -14.64 -14.27 1.65
C TYR A 132 -13.13 -14.01 1.77
N SER A 133 -12.29 -15.04 1.49
CA SER A 133 -10.84 -14.85 1.41
C SER A 133 -10.45 -13.91 0.28
N ILE A 134 -11.04 -14.09 -0.91
CA ILE A 134 -10.77 -13.24 -2.06
C ILE A 134 -11.16 -11.79 -1.75
N VAL A 135 -12.36 -11.54 -1.22
CA VAL A 135 -12.81 -10.19 -0.84
C VAL A 135 -11.89 -9.58 0.21
N SER A 136 -11.49 -10.36 1.22
CA SER A 136 -10.59 -9.90 2.28
C SER A 136 -9.22 -9.48 1.73
N LEU A 137 -8.60 -10.34 0.93
CA LEU A 137 -7.21 -10.16 0.46
C LEU A 137 -7.11 -9.19 -0.72
N VAL A 138 -8.11 -9.20 -1.61
CA VAL A 138 -8.04 -8.45 -2.88
C VAL A 138 -8.71 -7.08 -2.80
N LEU A 139 -9.69 -6.90 -1.91
CA LEU A 139 -10.45 -5.64 -1.80
C LEU A 139 -10.27 -4.96 -0.45
N VAL A 140 -10.63 -5.64 0.66
CA VAL A 140 -10.70 -5.01 1.98
C VAL A 140 -9.32 -4.60 2.47
N ALA A 141 -8.35 -5.51 2.45
CA ALA A 141 -6.98 -5.22 2.88
C ALA A 141 -6.34 -4.11 2.04
N PRO A 142 -6.32 -4.17 0.68
CA PRO A 142 -5.77 -3.09 -0.15
C PRO A 142 -6.38 -1.72 0.13
N VAL A 143 -7.71 -1.63 0.25
CA VAL A 143 -8.37 -0.34 0.50
C VAL A 143 -7.96 0.25 1.83
N LEU A 144 -8.06 -0.53 2.92
CA LEU A 144 -7.77 -0.03 4.26
C LEU A 144 -6.27 0.25 4.47
N GLU A 145 -5.41 -0.60 3.93
CA GLU A 145 -3.96 -0.43 4.03
C GLU A 145 -3.50 0.81 3.24
N GLU A 146 -3.98 1.03 2.02
CA GLU A 146 -3.61 2.22 1.26
C GLU A 146 -4.13 3.51 1.93
N LEU A 147 -5.33 3.50 2.49
CA LEU A 147 -5.84 4.63 3.27
C LEU A 147 -4.95 4.95 4.48
N ILE A 148 -4.46 3.93 5.19
CA ILE A 148 -3.55 4.11 6.32
C ILE A 148 -2.17 4.58 5.86
N PHE A 149 -1.54 3.85 4.90
CA PHE A 149 -0.14 4.07 4.54
C PHE A 149 0.07 5.24 3.59
N ARG A 150 -0.79 5.43 2.57
CA ARG A 150 -0.65 6.52 1.61
C ARG A 150 -1.52 7.70 2.01
N GLY A 151 -2.79 7.44 2.32
CA GLY A 151 -3.74 8.47 2.67
C GLY A 151 -3.44 9.20 3.98
N ILE A 152 -2.78 8.55 4.96
CA ILE A 152 -2.47 9.17 6.25
C ILE A 152 -0.95 9.27 6.47
N ILE A 153 -0.23 8.14 6.51
CA ILE A 153 1.20 8.13 6.88
C ILE A 153 2.03 8.90 5.85
N LEU A 154 2.00 8.49 4.59
CA LEU A 154 2.80 9.12 3.55
C LEU A 154 2.39 10.57 3.31
N ASP A 155 1.08 10.84 3.25
CA ASP A 155 0.55 12.20 3.08
C ASP A 155 1.11 13.16 4.16
N GLY A 156 1.03 12.75 5.44
CA GLY A 156 1.56 13.56 6.54
C GLY A 156 3.09 13.73 6.49
N LEU A 157 3.82 12.68 6.13
CA LEU A 157 5.28 12.73 6.01
C LEU A 157 5.73 13.67 4.87
N LEU A 158 5.03 13.68 3.74
CA LEU A 158 5.34 14.55 2.59
C LEU A 158 5.21 16.04 2.91
N HIS A 159 4.44 16.42 3.93
CA HIS A 159 4.35 17.80 4.39
C HIS A 159 5.55 18.24 5.26
N LYS A 160 6.30 17.30 5.81
CA LYS A 160 7.39 17.59 6.77
C LYS A 160 8.78 17.17 6.28
N TYR A 161 8.88 16.13 5.47
CA TYR A 161 10.15 15.53 5.06
C TYR A 161 10.27 15.51 3.54
N SER A 162 11.49 15.31 3.05
CA SER A 162 11.72 15.18 1.60
C SER A 162 10.95 13.99 1.02
N PRO A 163 10.51 14.06 -0.25
CA PRO A 163 9.72 13.01 -0.88
C PRO A 163 10.37 11.63 -0.81
N VAL A 164 11.65 11.54 -1.10
CA VAL A 164 12.40 10.26 -1.05
C VAL A 164 12.36 9.67 0.36
N LYS A 165 12.66 10.48 1.38
CA LYS A 165 12.65 10.05 2.78
C LYS A 165 11.25 9.59 3.22
N SER A 166 10.22 10.31 2.83
CA SER A 166 8.82 10.00 3.15
C SER A 166 8.37 8.69 2.50
N ILE A 167 8.64 8.52 1.20
CA ILE A 167 8.29 7.32 0.43
C ILE A 167 9.01 6.09 1.01
N VAL A 168 10.33 6.17 1.18
CA VAL A 168 11.13 5.05 1.70
C VAL A 168 10.65 4.66 3.10
N PHE A 169 10.46 5.63 3.99
CA PHE A 169 10.03 5.36 5.36
C PHE A 169 8.62 4.75 5.42
N SER A 170 7.65 5.31 4.69
CA SER A 170 6.29 4.76 4.63
C SER A 170 6.28 3.33 4.05
N SER A 171 7.09 3.08 3.01
CA SER A 171 7.21 1.76 2.38
C SER A 171 7.89 0.75 3.29
N MET A 172 8.88 1.19 4.08
CA MET A 172 9.54 0.35 5.10
C MET A 172 8.51 -0.08 6.17
N LEU A 173 7.72 0.85 6.69
CA LEU A 173 6.66 0.52 7.65
C LEU A 173 5.64 -0.44 7.04
N PHE A 174 5.27 -0.24 5.76
CA PHE A 174 4.35 -1.11 5.04
C PHE A 174 4.92 -2.53 4.86
N GLY A 175 6.21 -2.67 4.56
CA GLY A 175 6.88 -3.96 4.52
C GLY A 175 6.90 -4.66 5.89
N LEU A 176 7.25 -3.91 6.94
CA LEU A 176 7.44 -4.43 8.29
C LEU A 176 6.18 -4.99 8.94
N ILE A 177 4.98 -4.53 8.55
CA ILE A 177 3.73 -5.13 9.06
C ILE A 177 3.46 -6.53 8.50
N HIS A 178 4.22 -6.94 7.47
CA HIS A 178 4.14 -8.26 6.86
C HIS A 178 5.26 -9.14 7.46
N ILE A 179 4.89 -10.08 8.33
CA ILE A 179 5.84 -10.91 9.08
C ILE A 179 6.63 -11.85 8.16
N HIS A 180 6.01 -12.30 7.06
CA HIS A 180 6.62 -13.25 6.14
C HIS A 180 7.73 -12.58 5.31
N PRO A 181 8.98 -13.10 5.27
CA PRO A 181 10.12 -12.44 4.63
C PRO A 181 9.89 -12.07 3.16
N ILE A 182 9.28 -12.97 2.37
CA ILE A 182 8.94 -12.74 0.96
C ILE A 182 7.91 -11.59 0.83
N GLN A 183 6.91 -11.57 1.71
CA GLN A 183 5.89 -10.51 1.72
C GLN A 183 6.50 -9.17 2.18
N LEU A 184 7.37 -9.17 3.19
CA LEU A 184 8.07 -7.97 3.67
C LEU A 184 8.79 -7.28 2.54
N VAL A 185 9.64 -8.01 1.80
CA VAL A 185 10.43 -7.42 0.70
C VAL A 185 9.52 -7.02 -0.46
N SER A 186 8.56 -7.87 -0.85
CA SER A 186 7.61 -7.57 -1.94
C SER A 186 6.74 -6.35 -1.61
N ALA A 187 6.22 -6.26 -0.37
CA ALA A 187 5.42 -5.13 0.09
C ALA A 187 6.23 -3.84 0.18
N PHE A 188 7.49 -3.91 0.62
CA PHE A 188 8.39 -2.75 0.59
C PHE A 188 8.57 -2.21 -0.83
N LEU A 189 8.85 -3.08 -1.80
CA LEU A 189 9.13 -2.67 -3.18
C LEU A 189 7.87 -2.15 -3.90
N ILE A 190 6.73 -2.84 -3.76
CA ILE A 190 5.46 -2.32 -4.30
C ILE A 190 5.04 -1.03 -3.56
N GLY A 191 5.42 -0.93 -2.29
CA GLY A 191 5.27 0.24 -1.46
C GLY A 191 5.98 1.46 -2.00
N LEU A 192 7.23 1.31 -2.46
CA LEU A 192 8.00 2.38 -3.11
C LEU A 192 7.30 2.86 -4.38
N PHE A 193 6.81 1.93 -5.22
CA PHE A 193 6.11 2.26 -6.46
C PHE A 193 4.80 3.00 -6.19
N ALA A 194 3.93 2.48 -5.32
CA ALA A 194 2.67 3.12 -4.96
C ALA A 194 2.91 4.47 -4.26
N GLY A 195 3.93 4.57 -3.41
CA GLY A 195 4.34 5.82 -2.75
C GLY A 195 4.81 6.88 -3.75
N TRP A 196 5.57 6.49 -4.77
CA TRP A 196 5.95 7.38 -5.86
C TRP A 196 4.73 7.86 -6.67
N VAL A 197 3.79 6.96 -7.00
CA VAL A 197 2.55 7.32 -7.70
C VAL A 197 1.73 8.29 -6.86
N TYR A 198 1.58 8.04 -5.56
CA TYR A 198 0.89 8.95 -4.64
C TYR A 198 1.54 10.33 -4.60
N TYR A 199 2.86 10.40 -4.44
CA TYR A 199 3.60 11.66 -4.46
C TYR A 199 3.37 12.47 -5.75
N ARG A 200 3.26 11.77 -6.90
CA ARG A 200 3.06 12.42 -8.22
C ARG A 200 1.63 12.87 -8.46
N THR A 201 0.64 12.21 -7.85
CA THR A 201 -0.78 12.38 -8.21
C THR A 201 -1.67 12.80 -7.07
N SER A 202 -1.28 12.56 -5.82
CA SER A 202 -2.09 12.67 -4.60
C SER A 202 -3.37 11.81 -4.63
N LYS A 203 -3.52 10.89 -5.58
CA LYS A 203 -4.70 10.06 -5.78
C LYS A 203 -4.56 8.72 -5.06
N ILE A 204 -5.41 8.51 -4.05
CA ILE A 204 -5.44 7.24 -3.31
C ILE A 204 -5.99 6.10 -4.16
N SER A 205 -6.91 6.39 -5.09
CA SER A 205 -7.48 5.42 -6.01
C SER A 205 -6.44 4.68 -6.83
N LEU A 206 -5.36 5.35 -7.25
CA LEU A 206 -4.29 4.73 -8.03
C LEU A 206 -3.44 3.78 -7.18
N CYS A 207 -3.21 4.13 -5.91
CA CYS A 207 -2.49 3.26 -4.99
C CYS A 207 -3.30 2.01 -4.65
N ILE A 208 -4.61 2.17 -4.40
CA ILE A 208 -5.54 1.05 -4.22
C ILE A 208 -5.55 0.15 -5.47
N PHE A 209 -5.56 0.73 -6.67
CA PHE A 209 -5.54 -0.04 -7.91
C PHE A 209 -4.23 -0.84 -8.08
N ILE A 210 -3.08 -0.25 -7.80
CA ILE A 210 -1.77 -0.95 -7.82
C ILE A 210 -1.80 -2.13 -6.85
N HIS A 211 -2.25 -1.91 -5.62
CA HIS A 211 -2.31 -2.93 -4.59
C HIS A 211 -3.34 -4.03 -4.92
N PHE A 212 -4.50 -3.63 -5.45
CA PHE A 212 -5.51 -4.56 -5.97
C PHE A 212 -4.92 -5.49 -7.03
N ILE A 213 -4.27 -4.94 -8.08
CA ILE A 213 -3.64 -5.74 -9.15
C ILE A 213 -2.60 -6.70 -8.57
N ASN A 214 -1.75 -6.21 -7.66
CA ASN A 214 -0.74 -7.05 -6.99
C ASN A 214 -1.37 -8.24 -6.27
N ASN A 215 -2.36 -8.01 -5.43
CA ASN A 215 -2.98 -9.05 -4.62
C ASN A 215 -3.86 -9.98 -5.46
N PHE A 216 -4.56 -9.43 -6.46
CA PHE A 216 -5.36 -10.22 -7.40
C PHE A 216 -4.50 -11.22 -8.18
N LEU A 217 -3.36 -10.78 -8.72
CA LEU A 217 -2.44 -11.67 -9.44
C LEU A 217 -1.83 -12.75 -8.53
N ILE A 218 -1.43 -12.38 -7.31
CA ILE A 218 -0.94 -13.36 -6.33
C ILE A 218 -2.03 -14.39 -6.03
N THR A 219 -3.27 -13.94 -5.85
CA THR A 219 -4.43 -14.81 -5.60
C THR A 219 -4.65 -15.76 -6.78
N LEU A 220 -4.61 -15.24 -8.03
CA LEU A 220 -4.72 -16.09 -9.22
C LEU A 220 -3.60 -17.13 -9.30
N VAL A 221 -2.36 -16.74 -9.03
CA VAL A 221 -1.24 -17.69 -9.01
C VAL A 221 -1.48 -18.80 -7.98
N VAL A 222 -1.91 -18.46 -6.76
CA VAL A 222 -2.22 -19.46 -5.73
C VAL A 222 -3.40 -20.35 -6.12
N LEU A 223 -4.41 -19.81 -6.80
CA LEU A 223 -5.57 -20.59 -7.27
C LEU A 223 -5.23 -21.63 -8.33
N PHE A 224 -4.33 -21.29 -9.24
CA PHE A 224 -4.02 -22.16 -10.40
C PHE A 224 -2.73 -22.97 -10.26
N TYR A 225 -1.85 -22.62 -9.32
CA TYR A 225 -0.55 -23.27 -9.10
C TYR A 225 -0.44 -23.79 -7.66
N THR A 226 -1.39 -24.62 -7.24
CA THR A 226 -1.43 -25.19 -5.87
C THR A 226 -0.50 -26.38 -5.64
N ASP A 227 0.18 -26.90 -6.67
CA ASP A 227 1.08 -28.04 -6.55
C ASP A 227 2.56 -27.65 -6.60
N ASP A 228 3.40 -28.49 -6.00
CA ASP A 228 4.83 -28.39 -5.71
C ASP A 228 5.78 -28.01 -6.89
N THR A 229 5.24 -27.53 -7.98
CA THR A 229 5.96 -27.24 -9.24
C THR A 229 6.80 -25.96 -9.23
N SER A 230 6.82 -25.20 -8.13
CA SER A 230 7.52 -23.91 -8.10
C SER A 230 9.06 -24.01 -8.18
N THR A 231 9.63 -25.14 -7.77
CA THR A 231 11.06 -25.43 -7.94
C THR A 231 11.38 -26.03 -9.30
N ASP A 232 10.43 -26.72 -9.92
CA ASP A 232 10.63 -27.39 -11.22
C ASP A 232 10.49 -26.44 -12.40
N THR A 233 9.80 -25.32 -12.26
CA THR A 233 9.61 -24.35 -13.36
C THR A 233 10.94 -23.71 -13.80
N LEU A 234 11.83 -23.41 -12.87
CA LEU A 234 13.19 -22.93 -13.15
C LEU A 234 14.07 -24.01 -13.83
N ALA A 235 13.94 -25.27 -13.35
CA ALA A 235 14.65 -26.41 -13.92
C ALA A 235 14.09 -26.77 -15.30
N ALA A 236 12.77 -26.74 -15.48
CA ALA A 236 12.11 -27.08 -16.74
C ALA A 236 12.28 -26.04 -17.84
N THR A 237 12.35 -24.74 -17.49
CA THR A 237 12.49 -23.65 -18.47
C THR A 237 13.95 -23.40 -18.89
N GLY A 238 14.90 -23.90 -18.11
CA GLY A 238 16.32 -23.61 -18.26
C GLY A 238 16.69 -22.20 -17.82
N TYR A 239 17.72 -22.07 -17.01
CA TYR A 239 18.17 -20.81 -16.37
C TYR A 239 18.37 -19.66 -17.37
N ARG A 240 18.85 -19.97 -18.60
CA ARG A 240 19.08 -18.97 -19.64
C ARG A 240 17.79 -18.30 -20.14
N HIS A 241 16.74 -19.07 -20.40
CA HIS A 241 15.45 -18.56 -20.86
C HIS A 241 14.77 -17.74 -19.74
N TYR A 242 14.87 -18.20 -18.52
CA TYR A 242 14.38 -17.47 -17.35
C TYR A 242 15.00 -16.07 -17.23
N LEU A 243 16.33 -15.95 -17.37
CA LEU A 243 17.01 -14.65 -17.35
C LEU A 243 16.57 -13.73 -18.50
N ILE A 244 16.35 -14.29 -19.70
CA ILE A 244 15.85 -13.53 -20.85
C ILE A 244 14.45 -13.00 -20.57
N TYR A 245 13.52 -13.82 -20.05
CA TYR A 245 12.17 -13.37 -19.70
C TYR A 245 12.20 -12.30 -18.60
N LEU A 246 13.02 -12.47 -17.59
CA LEU A 246 13.20 -11.50 -16.51
C LEU A 246 13.69 -10.15 -17.06
N PHE A 247 14.68 -10.17 -17.94
CA PHE A 247 15.20 -8.97 -18.61
C PHE A 247 14.14 -8.27 -19.45
N ILE A 248 13.37 -9.02 -20.25
CA ILE A 248 12.27 -8.46 -21.05
C ILE A 248 11.21 -7.80 -20.13
N LEU A 249 10.80 -8.47 -19.05
CA LEU A 249 9.83 -7.92 -18.12
C LEU A 249 10.35 -6.65 -17.44
N MET A 250 11.61 -6.62 -17.02
CA MET A 250 12.23 -5.41 -16.47
C MET A 250 12.27 -4.27 -17.49
N ALA A 251 12.60 -4.56 -18.75
CA ALA A 251 12.62 -3.57 -19.82
C ALA A 251 11.20 -3.01 -20.09
N VAL A 252 10.20 -3.88 -20.21
CA VAL A 252 8.79 -3.48 -20.40
C VAL A 252 8.29 -2.65 -19.22
N GLY A 253 8.56 -3.09 -18.01
CA GLY A 253 8.20 -2.37 -16.78
C GLY A 253 8.88 -1.00 -16.70
N GLY A 254 10.17 -0.93 -17.05
CA GLY A 254 10.93 0.33 -17.11
C GLY A 254 10.36 1.31 -18.13
N VAL A 255 10.00 0.83 -19.33
CA VAL A 255 9.32 1.65 -20.35
C VAL A 255 7.96 2.14 -19.85
N ALA A 256 7.16 1.28 -19.23
CA ALA A 256 5.86 1.66 -18.69
C ALA A 256 5.98 2.73 -17.60
N ILE A 257 6.96 2.59 -16.69
CA ILE A 257 7.24 3.60 -15.63
C ILE A 257 7.74 4.91 -16.26
N TYR A 258 8.58 4.85 -17.27
CA TYR A 258 9.02 6.05 -18.01
C TYR A 258 7.84 6.78 -18.65
N LEU A 259 6.93 6.05 -19.31
CA LEU A 259 5.72 6.62 -19.90
C LEU A 259 4.78 7.20 -18.86
N LEU A 260 4.60 6.52 -17.71
CA LEU A 260 3.86 7.06 -16.54
C LEU A 260 4.46 8.39 -16.09
N ASN A 261 5.77 8.46 -15.93
CA ASN A 261 6.45 9.68 -15.53
C ASN A 261 6.21 10.83 -16.53
N LYS A 262 6.20 10.54 -17.82
CA LYS A 262 5.87 11.51 -18.88
C LYS A 262 4.42 11.99 -18.75
N GLU A 263 3.45 11.07 -18.57
CA GLU A 263 2.03 11.43 -18.37
C GLU A 263 1.82 12.30 -17.13
N PHE A 264 2.45 11.96 -16.00
CA PHE A 264 2.36 12.77 -14.79
C PHE A 264 2.98 14.17 -14.94
N ASN A 265 4.03 14.31 -15.77
CA ASN A 265 4.60 15.62 -16.08
C ASN A 265 3.68 16.48 -16.96
N THR A 266 2.93 15.87 -17.88
CA THR A 266 2.01 16.61 -18.78
C THR A 266 0.73 17.05 -18.08
N GLN A 267 0.27 16.32 -17.06
CA GLN A 267 -0.94 16.68 -16.30
C GLN A 267 -0.72 17.79 -15.26
N GLY A 268 0.48 18.36 -15.22
CA GLY A 268 0.87 19.38 -14.24
C GLY A 268 1.23 18.73 -12.88
N ARG A 269 2.35 19.19 -12.29
CA ARG A 269 2.76 18.67 -10.98
C ARG A 269 1.80 19.17 -9.91
N ASN A 270 0.93 18.32 -9.41
CA ASN A 270 0.26 18.52 -8.13
C ASN A 270 1.25 18.52 -6.93
N THR A 271 2.55 18.34 -7.19
CA THR A 271 3.61 18.38 -6.18
C THR A 271 3.76 19.76 -5.52
N ALA A 272 3.29 20.84 -6.17
CA ALA A 272 3.16 22.15 -5.53
C ALA A 272 2.21 22.13 -4.32
N SER A 273 1.27 21.17 -4.28
CA SER A 273 0.31 21.03 -3.18
C SER A 273 0.93 20.58 -1.85
N PHE A 274 2.09 19.92 -1.88
CA PHE A 274 2.78 19.52 -0.65
C PHE A 274 3.69 20.60 -0.08
N SER A 275 3.97 21.66 -0.86
CA SER A 275 4.87 22.76 -0.48
C SER A 275 4.16 24.10 -0.28
N SER A 276 2.86 24.21 -0.57
CA SER A 276 2.14 25.49 -0.46
C SER A 276 1.08 25.48 0.66
N PRO A 277 0.98 26.57 1.42
CA PRO A 277 -0.09 26.80 2.41
C PRO A 277 -1.50 26.85 1.79
N SER A 278 -1.62 27.04 0.47
CA SER A 278 -2.87 27.24 -0.27
C SER A 278 -3.76 25.99 -0.41
N ARG A 279 -3.31 24.79 -0.04
CA ARG A 279 -4.19 23.58 -0.03
C ARG A 279 -5.30 23.69 1.02
N MET A 280 -5.06 24.47 2.08
CA MET A 280 -6.08 24.65 3.13
C MET A 280 -7.20 25.63 2.72
N SER A 281 -6.94 26.61 1.87
CA SER A 281 -7.96 27.58 1.43
C SER A 281 -8.96 26.94 0.44
N ASN A 282 -8.49 26.11 -0.48
CA ASN A 282 -9.35 25.49 -1.52
C ASN A 282 -10.26 24.37 -0.98
N LEU A 283 -9.90 23.73 0.13
CA LEU A 283 -10.75 22.72 0.76
C LEU A 283 -11.90 23.33 1.58
N ASN A 284 -11.71 24.55 2.09
CA ASN A 284 -12.75 25.29 2.81
C ASN A 284 -13.81 25.92 1.89
N GLU A 285 -13.52 26.13 0.60
CA GLU A 285 -14.49 26.60 -0.39
C GLU A 285 -15.37 25.50 -0.96
N GLN A 286 -14.95 24.24 -0.91
CA GLN A 286 -15.76 23.08 -1.38
C GLN A 286 -16.70 22.53 -0.29
N THR A 287 -16.62 23.02 0.94
CA THR A 287 -17.46 22.59 2.07
C THR A 287 -18.49 23.66 2.48
N LYS A 288 -18.64 24.71 1.70
CA LYS A 288 -19.77 25.64 1.77
C LYS A 288 -20.70 25.39 0.58
#